data_b68aff7c27cc4f41d774d3f4ebf87979
#
_entry.id   b68aff7c27cc4f41d774d3f4ebf87979
#
_cell.length_a   1.000
_cell.length_b   1.000
_cell.length_c   1.000
_cell.angle_alpha   90.00
_cell.angle_beta   90.00
_cell.angle_gamma   90.00
#
_symmetry.space_group_name_H-M   'P 1'
#
loop_
_entity.id
_entity.type
_entity.pdbx_description
1 polymer ?
#
loop_
_entity_poly.entity_id
_entity_poly.type
_entity_poly.pdbx_seq_one_letter_code
_entity_poly.pdbx_strand_id
1 'polypeptide(L)'
;TRRTHPLVAARGISIMDALKLERECLAPARARADYIIDTTKLSLAQLKEKIAGIVKAGTTHELLVTCMSFGFKYGAAVEADLVFDVRCFPNPYYHERLKNHTGLEAPVRDYVFSHEVTNKFIAKLYDLVDYLLPLYTEEGKAQLIIAIGCTGGKHRSVAIAEALSEHIGGEGYRTVTIHRDIEK
;
A
#
# COMPACT_ATOMS: atom_id res chain seq x y z
N THR A 1 23.48 -21.49 -18.54
CA THR A 1 23.13 -21.57 -20.01
C THR A 1 23.40 -20.21 -20.60
N ARG A 2 24.39 -20.12 -21.50
CA ARG A 2 24.65 -18.90 -22.29
C ARG A 2 23.45 -18.71 -23.24
N ARG A 3 22.66 -17.68 -23.03
CA ARG A 3 21.56 -17.33 -23.93
C ARG A 3 22.14 -16.71 -25.20
N THR A 4 21.79 -17.25 -26.35
CA THR A 4 22.12 -16.66 -27.65
C THR A 4 21.34 -15.36 -27.83
N HIS A 5 21.98 -14.33 -28.42
CA HIS A 5 21.31 -13.05 -28.69
C HIS A 5 20.09 -13.29 -29.59
N PRO A 6 18.88 -12.75 -29.26
CA PRO A 6 17.65 -13.05 -30.00
C PRO A 6 17.76 -12.82 -31.53
N LEU A 7 18.37 -11.71 -31.95
CA LEU A 7 18.55 -11.40 -33.38
C LEU A 7 19.56 -12.30 -34.09
N VAL A 8 20.58 -12.79 -33.37
CA VAL A 8 21.50 -13.80 -33.90
C VAL A 8 20.77 -15.11 -34.14
N ALA A 9 19.95 -15.54 -33.16
CA ALA A 9 19.16 -16.76 -33.29
C ALA A 9 18.08 -16.67 -34.38
N ALA A 10 17.43 -15.51 -34.52
CA ALA A 10 16.33 -15.31 -35.47
C ALA A 10 16.80 -15.06 -36.92
N ARG A 11 17.96 -14.41 -37.11
CA ARG A 11 18.43 -13.94 -38.43
C ARG A 11 19.74 -14.54 -38.90
N GLY A 12 20.43 -15.33 -38.08
CA GLY A 12 21.72 -15.96 -38.42
C GLY A 12 22.86 -14.96 -38.68
N ILE A 13 22.78 -13.73 -38.12
CA ILE A 13 23.77 -12.67 -38.32
C ILE A 13 24.82 -12.70 -37.21
N SER A 14 25.93 -11.97 -37.41
CA SER A 14 26.96 -11.84 -36.36
C SER A 14 26.44 -11.10 -35.14
N ILE A 15 27.07 -11.31 -33.96
CA ILE A 15 26.74 -10.58 -32.74
C ILE A 15 26.90 -9.06 -32.94
N MET A 16 27.94 -8.65 -33.69
CA MET A 16 28.18 -7.22 -33.94
C MET A 16 27.07 -6.59 -34.79
N ASP A 17 26.62 -7.30 -35.83
CA ASP A 17 25.51 -6.84 -36.67
C ASP A 17 24.20 -6.85 -35.93
N ALA A 18 23.97 -7.86 -35.07
CA ALA A 18 22.80 -7.92 -34.21
C ALA A 18 22.73 -6.73 -33.25
N LEU A 19 23.84 -6.38 -32.61
CA LEU A 19 23.92 -5.20 -31.70
C LEU A 19 23.73 -3.88 -32.45
N LYS A 20 24.25 -3.76 -33.68
CA LYS A 20 24.03 -2.57 -34.50
C LYS A 20 22.57 -2.41 -34.86
N LEU A 21 21.95 -3.49 -35.33
CA LEU A 21 20.53 -3.50 -35.68
C LEU A 21 19.63 -3.21 -34.48
N GLU A 22 19.95 -3.77 -33.31
CA GLU A 22 19.21 -3.49 -32.06
C GLU A 22 19.28 -2.02 -31.68
N ARG A 23 20.46 -1.40 -31.76
CA ARG A 23 20.63 0.04 -31.50
C ARG A 23 19.85 0.90 -32.49
N GLU A 24 19.80 0.52 -33.78
CA GLU A 24 18.99 1.20 -34.78
C GLU A 24 17.49 1.08 -34.48
N CYS A 25 17.03 -0.11 -34.11
CA CYS A 25 15.63 -0.34 -33.70
C CYS A 25 15.24 0.44 -32.45
N LEU A 26 16.16 0.61 -31.49
CA LEU A 26 15.91 1.32 -30.23
C LEU A 26 16.12 2.85 -30.33
N ALA A 27 16.71 3.35 -31.44
CA ALA A 27 16.98 4.78 -31.60
C ALA A 27 15.73 5.69 -31.44
N PRO A 28 14.55 5.34 -32.00
CA PRO A 28 13.34 6.13 -31.81
C PRO A 28 12.86 6.15 -30.35
N ALA A 29 12.97 5.03 -29.64
CA ALA A 29 12.62 4.96 -28.21
C ALA A 29 13.59 5.78 -27.37
N ARG A 30 14.89 5.69 -27.67
CA ARG A 30 15.93 6.48 -27.01
C ARG A 30 15.74 7.99 -27.19
N ALA A 31 15.32 8.43 -28.37
CA ALA A 31 15.07 9.84 -28.68
C ALA A 31 13.85 10.43 -27.94
N ARG A 32 12.93 9.57 -27.48
CA ARG A 32 11.71 9.94 -26.74
C ARG A 32 11.80 9.68 -25.23
N ALA A 33 12.91 9.09 -24.78
CA ALA A 33 13.07 8.76 -23.37
C ALA A 33 13.40 10.01 -22.55
N ASP A 34 12.65 10.25 -21.50
CA ASP A 34 12.93 11.32 -20.53
C ASP A 34 14.21 11.04 -19.75
N TYR A 35 14.52 9.76 -19.52
CA TYR A 35 15.72 9.34 -18.79
C TYR A 35 16.40 8.16 -19.50
N ILE A 36 17.73 8.22 -19.60
CA ILE A 36 18.57 7.14 -20.09
C ILE A 36 19.58 6.78 -19.00
N ILE A 37 19.54 5.53 -18.53
CA ILE A 37 20.46 5.05 -17.50
C ILE A 37 21.48 4.10 -18.15
N ASP A 38 22.74 4.51 -18.18
CA ASP A 38 23.85 3.60 -18.50
C ASP A 38 24.18 2.74 -17.26
N THR A 39 23.94 1.45 -17.38
CA THR A 39 24.14 0.48 -16.28
C THR A 39 25.50 -0.19 -16.32
N THR A 40 26.38 0.13 -17.29
CA THR A 40 27.65 -0.56 -17.55
C THR A 40 28.57 -0.65 -16.36
N LYS A 41 28.59 0.40 -15.51
CA LYS A 41 29.47 0.50 -14.33
C LYS A 41 28.70 0.58 -13.01
N LEU A 42 27.38 0.35 -13.01
CA LEU A 42 26.55 0.43 -11.80
C LEU A 42 26.45 -0.93 -11.12
N SER A 43 26.64 -0.93 -9.80
CA SER A 43 26.18 -2.05 -8.96
C SER A 43 24.65 -2.05 -8.88
N LEU A 44 24.07 -3.17 -8.46
CA LEU A 44 22.62 -3.26 -8.28
C LEU A 44 22.07 -2.22 -7.27
N ALA A 45 22.85 -1.94 -6.22
CA ALA A 45 22.48 -0.92 -5.22
C ALA A 45 22.48 0.48 -5.83
N GLN A 46 23.54 0.83 -6.59
CA GLN A 46 23.63 2.12 -7.29
C GLN A 46 22.55 2.30 -8.36
N LEU A 47 22.17 1.21 -9.07
CA LEU A 47 21.06 1.25 -10.03
C LEU A 47 19.73 1.52 -9.32
N LYS A 48 19.47 0.84 -8.20
CA LYS A 48 18.27 1.11 -7.38
C LYS A 48 18.21 2.55 -6.91
N GLU A 49 19.31 3.08 -6.37
CA GLU A 49 19.41 4.45 -5.91
C GLU A 49 19.19 5.46 -7.04
N LYS A 50 19.78 5.21 -8.23
CA LYS A 50 19.61 6.07 -9.40
C LYS A 50 18.16 6.09 -9.92
N ILE A 51 17.51 4.91 -9.98
CA ILE A 51 16.09 4.80 -10.33
C ILE A 51 15.23 5.51 -9.29
N ALA A 52 15.48 5.28 -8.00
CA ALA A 52 14.80 5.96 -6.91
C ALA A 52 14.95 7.48 -7.00
N GLY A 53 16.15 7.99 -7.34
CA GLY A 53 16.39 9.43 -7.55
C GLY A 53 15.61 10.03 -8.72
N ILE A 54 15.43 9.30 -9.82
CA ILE A 54 14.62 9.74 -10.96
C ILE A 54 13.13 9.78 -10.61
N VAL A 55 12.64 8.75 -9.90
CA VAL A 55 11.26 8.69 -9.43
C VAL A 55 11.03 9.77 -8.35
N LYS A 56 12.02 10.02 -7.47
CA LYS A 56 11.98 11.08 -6.45
C LYS A 56 11.91 12.49 -7.04
N ALA A 57 12.51 12.76 -8.18
CA ALA A 57 12.43 14.07 -8.85
C ALA A 57 11.02 14.39 -9.37
N GLY A 58 10.14 13.37 -9.47
CA GLY A 58 8.74 13.50 -9.91
C GLY A 58 7.69 13.30 -8.81
N THR A 59 8.07 12.75 -7.66
CA THR A 59 7.17 12.56 -6.50
C THR A 59 7.97 12.71 -5.21
N THR A 60 7.48 13.53 -4.30
CA THR A 60 7.85 13.38 -2.88
C THR A 60 7.68 11.90 -2.52
N HIS A 61 8.65 11.31 -1.78
CA HIS A 61 8.49 9.93 -1.25
C HIS A 61 7.36 9.92 -0.24
N GLU A 62 6.17 9.79 -0.73
CA GLU A 62 5.02 9.60 0.13
C GLU A 62 4.79 8.10 0.28
N LEU A 63 5.11 7.60 1.47
CA LEU A 63 4.65 6.30 1.92
C LEU A 63 3.14 6.24 1.68
N LEU A 64 2.68 5.32 0.81
CA LEU A 64 1.25 5.07 0.63
C LEU A 64 0.77 4.18 1.78
N VAL A 65 -0.12 4.70 2.62
CA VAL A 65 -0.71 3.92 3.71
C VAL A 65 -2.09 3.41 3.31
N THR A 66 -2.26 2.10 3.30
CA THR A 66 -3.56 1.47 3.06
C THR A 66 -4.18 1.05 4.39
N CYS A 67 -5.29 1.70 4.76
CA CYS A 67 -6.10 1.31 5.90
C CYS A 67 -7.16 0.30 5.46
N MET A 68 -7.01 -0.97 5.85
CA MET A 68 -7.90 -2.05 5.42
C MET A 68 -8.83 -2.48 6.56
N SER A 69 -10.14 -2.53 6.33
CA SER A 69 -11.04 -3.25 7.22
C SER A 69 -11.31 -4.66 6.73
N PHE A 70 -11.37 -5.63 7.66
CA PHE A 70 -11.66 -7.02 7.32
C PHE A 70 -12.45 -7.74 8.42
N GLY A 71 -13.03 -8.89 8.05
CA GLY A 71 -13.71 -9.80 8.95
C GLY A 71 -12.91 -11.09 9.17
N PHE A 72 -12.56 -11.41 10.42
CA PHE A 72 -11.88 -12.65 10.76
C PHE A 72 -12.66 -13.90 10.32
N LYS A 73 -13.98 -13.80 10.22
CA LYS A 73 -14.85 -14.87 9.67
C LYS A 73 -14.45 -15.28 8.25
N TYR A 74 -13.87 -14.35 7.48
CA TYR A 74 -13.49 -14.57 6.08
C TYR A 74 -11.98 -14.74 5.89
N GLY A 75 -11.25 -15.00 6.96
CA GLY A 75 -9.81 -15.20 6.97
C GLY A 75 -9.02 -13.96 7.36
N ALA A 76 -7.77 -14.17 7.79
CA ALA A 76 -6.86 -13.09 8.15
C ALA A 76 -6.46 -12.24 6.92
N ALA A 77 -6.03 -11.02 7.17
CA ALA A 77 -5.43 -10.14 6.15
C ALA A 77 -3.93 -10.46 6.03
N VAL A 78 -3.61 -11.47 5.22
CA VAL A 78 -2.23 -12.00 5.10
C VAL A 78 -1.28 -11.02 4.41
N GLU A 79 -1.81 -10.07 3.66
CA GLU A 79 -1.08 -9.00 2.98
C GLU A 79 -0.73 -7.82 3.88
N ALA A 80 -1.29 -7.77 5.10
CA ALA A 80 -1.11 -6.64 5.99
C ALA A 80 0.23 -6.68 6.73
N ASP A 81 0.88 -5.52 6.86
CA ASP A 81 2.09 -5.33 7.66
C ASP A 81 1.74 -5.23 9.16
N LEU A 82 0.64 -4.55 9.49
CA LEU A 82 0.12 -4.41 10.85
C LEU A 82 -1.33 -4.88 10.89
N VAL A 83 -1.68 -5.66 11.92
CA VAL A 83 -3.04 -6.18 12.10
C VAL A 83 -3.52 -5.89 13.51
N PHE A 84 -4.67 -5.23 13.64
CA PHE A 84 -5.31 -4.91 14.91
C PHE A 84 -6.67 -5.59 15.04
N ASP A 85 -6.84 -6.36 16.11
CA ASP A 85 -8.10 -7.03 16.42
C ASP A 85 -8.99 -6.14 17.29
N VAL A 86 -10.15 -5.75 16.74
CA VAL A 86 -11.11 -4.89 17.43
C VAL A 86 -12.39 -5.65 17.85
N ARG A 87 -12.34 -6.97 17.93
CA ARG A 87 -13.48 -7.79 18.38
C ARG A 87 -13.83 -7.63 19.85
N CYS A 88 -12.87 -7.18 20.65
CA CYS A 88 -13.07 -6.92 22.09
C CYS A 88 -13.95 -5.71 22.40
N PHE A 89 -14.28 -4.85 21.41
CA PHE A 89 -15.12 -3.68 21.64
C PHE A 89 -16.61 -3.98 21.48
N PRO A 90 -17.49 -3.14 22.07
CA PRO A 90 -18.94 -3.29 21.95
C PRO A 90 -19.38 -3.48 20.52
N ASN A 91 -20.30 -4.42 20.30
CA ASN A 91 -20.65 -4.88 18.96
C ASN A 91 -22.00 -4.30 18.51
N PRO A 92 -22.03 -3.40 17.49
CA PRO A 92 -23.26 -2.84 16.94
C PRO A 92 -24.25 -3.89 16.44
N TYR A 93 -23.79 -5.08 16.09
CA TYR A 93 -24.65 -6.18 15.59
C TYR A 93 -25.76 -6.58 16.57
N TYR A 94 -25.56 -6.41 17.88
CA TYR A 94 -26.58 -6.75 18.88
C TYR A 94 -27.68 -5.70 19.04
N HIS A 95 -27.58 -4.57 18.32
CA HIS A 95 -28.60 -3.53 18.26
C HIS A 95 -29.37 -3.64 16.97
N GLU A 96 -30.67 -3.95 17.04
CA GLU A 96 -31.50 -4.17 15.84
C GLU A 96 -31.46 -3.00 14.85
N ARG A 97 -31.39 -1.76 15.36
CA ARG A 97 -31.30 -0.54 14.54
C ARG A 97 -29.96 -0.38 13.82
N LEU A 98 -28.91 -1.06 14.26
CA LEU A 98 -27.54 -0.92 13.71
C LEU A 98 -27.09 -2.15 12.93
N LYS A 99 -27.74 -3.29 13.15
CA LYS A 99 -27.35 -4.59 12.60
C LYS A 99 -27.18 -4.61 11.09
N ASN A 100 -28.07 -3.89 10.37
CA ASN A 100 -28.10 -3.88 8.91
C ASN A 100 -27.31 -2.72 8.29
N HIS A 101 -26.79 -1.81 9.10
CA HIS A 101 -25.96 -0.69 8.70
C HIS A 101 -24.48 -1.07 8.66
N THR A 102 -23.66 -0.22 8.10
CA THR A 102 -22.20 -0.40 8.04
C THR A 102 -21.48 0.65 8.89
N GLY A 103 -20.18 0.43 9.13
CA GLY A 103 -19.33 1.41 9.83
C GLY A 103 -19.10 2.71 9.08
N LEU A 104 -19.49 2.80 7.79
CA LEU A 104 -19.49 4.04 7.02
C LEU A 104 -20.64 4.98 7.41
N GLU A 105 -21.70 4.43 8.00
CA GLU A 105 -22.89 5.17 8.34
C GLU A 105 -22.80 5.77 9.74
N ALA A 106 -23.22 7.01 9.90
CA ALA A 106 -23.12 7.77 11.14
C ALA A 106 -23.67 7.02 12.36
N PRO A 107 -24.87 6.36 12.32
CA PRO A 107 -25.39 5.67 13.51
C PRO A 107 -24.48 4.57 14.05
N VAL A 108 -23.79 3.82 13.17
CA VAL A 108 -22.84 2.77 13.57
C VAL A 108 -21.54 3.40 14.06
N ARG A 109 -21.05 4.41 13.38
CA ARG A 109 -19.84 5.13 13.75
C ARG A 109 -20.00 5.78 15.12
N ASP A 110 -21.09 6.50 15.35
CA ASP A 110 -21.38 7.16 16.61
C ASP A 110 -21.48 6.14 17.75
N TYR A 111 -22.12 4.99 17.51
CA TYR A 111 -22.15 3.91 18.48
C TYR A 111 -20.75 3.38 18.82
N VAL A 112 -19.91 3.11 17.82
CA VAL A 112 -18.55 2.59 18.04
C VAL A 112 -17.72 3.57 18.87
N PHE A 113 -17.79 4.86 18.56
CA PHE A 113 -17.02 5.91 19.24
C PHE A 113 -17.70 6.49 20.51
N SER A 114 -18.92 6.09 20.83
CA SER A 114 -19.55 6.46 22.10
C SER A 114 -18.92 5.75 23.31
N HIS A 115 -18.13 4.73 23.09
CA HIS A 115 -17.54 3.90 24.15
C HIS A 115 -16.12 4.36 24.51
N GLU A 116 -15.88 4.64 25.77
CA GLU A 116 -14.57 5.09 26.29
C GLU A 116 -13.44 4.10 25.95
N VAL A 117 -13.73 2.78 26.00
CA VAL A 117 -12.75 1.74 25.67
C VAL A 117 -12.28 1.83 24.22
N THR A 118 -13.16 2.16 23.29
CA THR A 118 -12.84 2.36 21.88
C THR A 118 -11.97 3.61 21.72
N ASN A 119 -12.36 4.71 22.34
CA ASN A 119 -11.63 5.99 22.25
C ASN A 119 -10.22 5.88 22.85
N LYS A 120 -10.07 5.18 23.98
CA LYS A 120 -8.75 4.89 24.58
C LYS A 120 -7.86 4.06 23.64
N PHE A 121 -8.44 3.08 22.95
CA PHE A 121 -7.70 2.28 21.98
C PHE A 121 -7.28 3.14 20.77
N ILE A 122 -8.21 3.93 20.23
CA ILE A 122 -7.93 4.80 19.07
C ILE A 122 -6.79 5.77 19.37
N ALA A 123 -6.80 6.42 20.55
CA ALA A 123 -5.72 7.31 20.94
C ALA A 123 -4.35 6.61 20.96
N LYS A 124 -4.30 5.38 21.49
CA LYS A 124 -3.06 4.57 21.51
C LYS A 124 -2.67 4.08 20.11
N LEU A 125 -3.64 3.78 19.25
CA LEU A 125 -3.40 3.36 17.87
C LEU A 125 -2.80 4.53 17.07
N TYR A 126 -3.33 5.73 17.22
CA TYR A 126 -2.80 6.93 16.59
C TYR A 126 -1.37 7.21 17.04
N ASP A 127 -1.12 7.24 18.34
CA ASP A 127 0.21 7.46 18.92
C ASP A 127 1.25 6.42 18.39
N LEU A 128 0.85 5.14 18.33
CA LEU A 128 1.70 4.09 17.78
C LEU A 128 1.97 4.28 16.28
N VAL A 129 0.94 4.59 15.50
CA VAL A 129 1.06 4.76 14.05
C VAL A 129 1.89 6.00 13.72
N ASP A 130 1.65 7.12 14.40
CA ASP A 130 2.43 8.36 14.25
C ASP A 130 3.92 8.15 14.55
N TYR A 131 4.22 7.30 15.53
CA TYR A 131 5.59 6.91 15.82
C TYR A 131 6.21 6.02 14.72
N LEU A 132 5.45 5.10 14.14
CA LEU A 132 5.97 4.14 13.16
C LEU A 132 6.09 4.70 11.74
N LEU A 133 5.21 5.61 11.31
CA LEU A 133 5.18 6.13 9.94
C LEU A 133 6.50 6.77 9.50
N PRO A 134 7.15 7.64 10.30
CA PRO A 134 8.46 8.17 9.94
C PRO A 134 9.53 7.08 9.79
N LEU A 135 9.52 6.07 10.66
CA LEU A 135 10.50 4.97 10.61
C LEU A 135 10.35 4.15 9.33
N TYR A 136 9.11 3.83 8.91
CA TYR A 136 8.87 3.16 7.63
C TYR A 136 9.26 4.02 6.43
N THR A 137 9.08 5.32 6.53
CA THR A 137 9.50 6.27 5.48
C THR A 137 11.01 6.32 5.36
N GLU A 138 11.74 6.36 6.48
CA GLU A 138 13.22 6.34 6.53
C GLU A 138 13.78 5.02 5.99
N GLU A 139 13.12 3.89 6.28
CA GLU A 139 13.49 2.57 5.72
C GLU A 139 13.31 2.53 4.20
N GLY A 140 12.53 3.46 3.62
CA GLY A 140 12.26 3.51 2.18
C GLY A 140 11.09 2.60 1.75
N LYS A 141 10.18 2.26 2.68
CA LYS A 141 8.99 1.49 2.38
C LYS A 141 8.05 2.31 1.50
N ALA A 142 7.65 1.77 0.36
CA ALA A 142 6.77 2.45 -0.59
C ALA A 142 5.29 2.33 -0.23
N GLN A 143 4.91 1.25 0.45
CA GLN A 143 3.53 0.95 0.85
C GLN A 143 3.51 0.30 2.24
N LEU A 144 2.55 0.73 3.08
CA LEU A 144 2.25 0.14 4.38
C LEU A 144 0.78 -0.24 4.42
N ILE A 145 0.46 -1.49 4.77
CA ILE A 145 -0.92 -1.96 4.91
C ILE A 145 -1.23 -2.18 6.38
N ILE A 146 -2.16 -1.37 6.92
CA ILE A 146 -2.65 -1.49 8.29
C ILE A 146 -4.06 -2.06 8.25
N ALA A 147 -4.25 -3.28 8.77
CA ALA A 147 -5.51 -3.99 8.76
C ALA A 147 -6.21 -3.96 10.11
N ILE A 148 -7.47 -3.58 10.11
CA ILE A 148 -8.36 -3.56 11.28
C ILE A 148 -9.38 -4.69 11.13
N GLY A 149 -9.38 -5.64 12.06
CA GLY A 149 -10.22 -6.84 12.00
C GLY A 149 -11.33 -6.87 13.05
N CYS A 150 -12.58 -7.04 12.62
CA CYS A 150 -13.67 -7.43 13.51
C CYS A 150 -14.25 -8.79 13.10
N THR A 151 -15.36 -9.23 13.68
CA THR A 151 -15.93 -10.57 13.37
C THR A 151 -16.35 -10.67 11.92
N GLY A 152 -17.21 -9.76 11.43
CA GLY A 152 -17.78 -9.81 10.08
C GLY A 152 -17.23 -8.78 9.10
N GLY A 153 -16.32 -7.87 9.52
CA GLY A 153 -15.76 -6.87 8.62
C GLY A 153 -16.69 -5.72 8.21
N LYS A 154 -17.84 -5.56 8.88
CA LYS A 154 -18.90 -4.65 8.44
C LYS A 154 -19.08 -3.40 9.32
N HIS A 155 -18.86 -3.49 10.62
CA HIS A 155 -19.17 -2.42 11.58
C HIS A 155 -17.91 -1.78 12.18
N ARG A 156 -17.40 -2.36 13.31
CA ARG A 156 -16.28 -1.81 14.10
C ARG A 156 -15.02 -1.59 13.28
N SER A 157 -14.61 -2.61 12.50
CA SER A 157 -13.39 -2.52 11.67
C SER A 157 -13.50 -1.43 10.62
N VAL A 158 -14.68 -1.26 10.00
CA VAL A 158 -14.92 -0.23 8.99
C VAL A 158 -14.81 1.17 9.62
N ALA A 159 -15.56 1.42 10.71
CA ALA A 159 -15.54 2.72 11.38
C ALA A 159 -14.12 3.10 11.88
N ILE A 160 -13.37 2.13 12.41
CA ILE A 160 -12.01 2.38 12.92
C ILE A 160 -11.00 2.55 11.77
N ALA A 161 -11.12 1.81 10.67
CA ALA A 161 -10.24 1.97 9.51
C ALA A 161 -10.42 3.33 8.84
N GLU A 162 -11.65 3.81 8.74
CA GLU A 162 -11.94 5.17 8.24
C GLU A 162 -11.31 6.24 9.13
N ALA A 163 -11.53 6.16 10.45
CA ALA A 163 -10.98 7.12 11.39
C ALA A 163 -9.42 7.13 11.38
N LEU A 164 -8.80 5.94 11.24
CA LEU A 164 -7.35 5.83 11.11
C LEU A 164 -6.85 6.45 9.80
N SER A 165 -7.53 6.22 8.68
CA SER A 165 -7.18 6.79 7.38
C SER A 165 -7.29 8.32 7.40
N GLU A 166 -8.35 8.86 8.01
CA GLU A 166 -8.54 10.30 8.17
C GLU A 166 -7.42 10.92 9.02
N HIS A 167 -7.08 10.29 10.14
CA HIS A 167 -5.99 10.74 11.01
C HIS A 167 -4.64 10.78 10.26
N ILE A 168 -4.25 9.69 9.61
CA ILE A 168 -2.98 9.59 8.87
C ILE A 168 -2.94 10.59 7.71
N GLY A 169 -4.07 10.79 7.02
CA GLY A 169 -4.20 11.80 5.97
C GLY A 169 -4.02 13.23 6.50
N GLY A 170 -4.50 13.52 7.71
CA GLY A 170 -4.30 14.77 8.43
C GLY A 170 -2.83 15.07 8.75
N GLU A 171 -2.02 14.04 8.99
CA GLU A 171 -0.56 14.13 9.18
C GLU A 171 0.23 14.28 7.86
N GLY A 172 -0.44 14.37 6.71
CA GLY A 172 0.15 14.63 5.40
C GLY A 172 0.59 13.40 4.62
N TYR A 173 0.31 12.19 5.09
CA TYR A 173 0.58 10.98 4.33
C TYR A 173 -0.52 10.68 3.30
N ARG A 174 -0.15 10.05 2.19
CA ARG A 174 -1.13 9.51 1.24
C ARG A 174 -1.82 8.30 1.84
N THR A 175 -3.15 8.33 1.88
CA THR A 175 -3.95 7.22 2.41
C THR A 175 -4.93 6.67 1.38
N VAL A 176 -5.23 5.38 1.50
CA VAL A 176 -6.30 4.68 0.78
C VAL A 176 -7.03 3.80 1.79
N THR A 177 -8.35 3.86 1.80
CA THR A 177 -9.17 2.95 2.63
C THR A 177 -9.75 1.84 1.77
N ILE A 178 -9.68 0.60 2.26
CA ILE A 178 -10.23 -0.59 1.61
C ILE A 178 -11.08 -1.37 2.61
N HIS A 179 -12.30 -1.71 2.21
CA HIS A 179 -13.20 -2.54 3.03
C HIS A 179 -13.37 -3.91 2.38
N ARG A 180 -12.50 -4.85 2.73
CA ARG A 180 -12.43 -6.18 2.09
C ARG A 180 -13.74 -6.98 2.15
N ASP A 181 -14.44 -6.89 3.27
CA ASP A 181 -15.56 -7.78 3.57
C ASP A 181 -16.89 -7.04 3.87
N ILE A 182 -17.02 -5.76 3.54
CA ILE A 182 -18.17 -4.93 3.91
C ILE A 182 -19.49 -5.40 3.27
N GLU A 183 -19.42 -5.99 2.10
CA GLU A 183 -20.58 -6.47 1.33
C GLU A 183 -20.93 -7.95 1.54
N LYS A 184 -20.19 -8.67 2.41
CA LYS A 184 -20.35 -10.11 2.64
C LYS A 184 -21.36 -10.47 3.72
#